data_4883178a21820f4c806f7a4c9966fd76
#
_entry.id   4883178a21820f4c806f7a4c9966fd76
#
_cell.length_a   1.000
_cell.length_b   1.000
_cell.length_c   1.000
_cell.angle_alpha   90.00
_cell.angle_beta   90.00
_cell.angle_gamma   90.00
#
_symmetry.space_group_name_H-M   'P 1'
#
loop_
_entity.id
_entity.type
_entity.pdbx_description
1 polymer ?
#
loop_
_entity_poly.entity_id
_entity_poly.type
_entity_poly.pdbx_seq_one_letter_code
_entity_poly.pdbx_strand_id
1 'polypeptide(L)'
;METSNHSSPAAPASATGGHAKPHQKEDTWKLKVQGETLEYDVPEVKVSDAMTRAGFDPKKAWHIYLIVKDQPKQEVSLDYIVDLRAPGIEKIRLMQRNVDNGDGQQKARRRQFQMLKVDEQFLDGMGLRWEAVVEGQAQWLVIHDYRLPAGYSPETVRLALNIHKDYPAAQIDMFYFWPHVRLSSGREIPSTQVTATVDGNVFQGWSRHRNEASKWDENSDNVRTHMALVETCLAKELGE
;
A
#
# COMPACT_ATOMS: atom_id res chain seq x y z
N MET A 1 -87.61 16.90 45.96
CA MET A 1 -87.55 15.93 47.07
C MET A 1 -86.17 15.37 47.07
N GLU A 2 -85.43 15.94 47.94
CA GLU A 2 -84.82 15.32 49.12
C GLU A 2 -83.71 14.36 48.74
N THR A 3 -82.63 14.44 49.21
CA THR A 3 -81.82 15.02 50.28
C THR A 3 -80.53 14.20 50.41
N SER A 4 -79.46 14.87 50.56
CA SER A 4 -78.44 14.64 51.62
C SER A 4 -77.69 13.31 51.61
N ASN A 5 -76.48 13.18 51.81
CA ASN A 5 -75.54 13.83 52.65
C ASN A 5 -74.28 12.95 52.80
N HIS A 6 -73.16 13.54 52.95
CA HIS A 6 -72.04 13.17 53.83
C HIS A 6 -71.32 11.80 53.59
N SER A 7 -70.07 11.61 53.52
CA SER A 7 -68.96 12.17 54.26
C SER A 7 -67.65 11.62 53.70
N SER A 8 -66.66 12.43 53.64
CA SER A 8 -65.27 12.01 53.63
C SER A 8 -64.93 11.38 55.00
N PRO A 9 -63.99 10.44 55.09
CA PRO A 9 -62.69 10.87 55.54
C PRO A 9 -61.47 10.08 55.00
N ALA A 10 -60.37 10.76 55.00
CA ALA A 10 -59.01 10.36 55.38
C ALA A 10 -58.22 9.38 54.49
N ALA A 11 -57.15 9.94 53.97
CA ALA A 11 -55.96 9.20 53.55
C ALA A 11 -55.30 8.43 54.71
N PRO A 12 -54.50 7.41 54.36
CA PRO A 12 -53.12 7.49 54.83
C PRO A 12 -52.05 7.20 53.72
N ALA A 13 -51.10 7.99 53.80
CA ALA A 13 -49.63 7.91 53.61
C ALA A 13 -48.99 6.73 52.85
N SER A 14 -48.18 7.12 51.87
CA SER A 14 -46.80 6.74 51.62
C SER A 14 -46.42 5.24 51.53
N ALA A 15 -46.08 4.86 50.31
CA ALA A 15 -44.94 3.99 50.12
C ALA A 15 -44.23 4.37 48.81
N THR A 16 -43.19 5.14 48.95
CA THR A 16 -42.17 5.35 47.93
C THR A 16 -41.47 4.03 47.64
N GLY A 17 -41.91 3.35 46.59
CA GLY A 17 -41.20 2.24 46.00
C GLY A 17 -40.34 2.77 44.83
N GLY A 18 -39.16 3.21 45.16
CA GLY A 18 -38.15 3.52 44.15
C GLY A 18 -37.78 2.26 43.39
N HIS A 19 -38.29 2.11 42.18
CA HIS A 19 -37.74 1.15 41.27
C HIS A 19 -36.39 1.68 40.79
N ALA A 20 -35.34 1.23 41.46
CA ALA A 20 -33.99 1.32 40.91
C ALA A 20 -34.00 0.55 39.58
N LYS A 21 -33.85 1.26 38.47
CA LYS A 21 -33.55 0.65 37.18
C LYS A 21 -32.26 -0.17 37.34
N PRO A 22 -32.20 -1.43 36.86
CA PRO A 22 -30.97 -2.14 36.88
C PRO A 22 -29.95 -1.37 36.01
N HIS A 23 -28.81 -1.04 36.59
CA HIS A 23 -27.65 -0.57 35.85
C HIS A 23 -27.33 -1.66 34.81
N GLN A 24 -27.72 -1.44 33.57
CA GLN A 24 -27.16 -2.17 32.46
C GLN A 24 -25.67 -1.87 32.47
N LYS A 25 -24.87 -2.90 32.67
CA LYS A 25 -23.44 -2.86 32.49
C LYS A 25 -23.22 -2.49 31.03
N GLU A 26 -22.83 -1.26 30.74
CA GLU A 26 -22.48 -0.84 29.40
C GLU A 26 -21.29 -1.71 28.97
N ASP A 27 -21.49 -2.52 27.93
CA ASP A 27 -20.41 -3.34 27.37
C ASP A 27 -19.40 -2.37 26.75
N THR A 28 -18.17 -2.42 27.26
CA THR A 28 -17.07 -1.58 26.79
C THR A 28 -16.16 -2.43 25.95
N TRP A 29 -15.93 -2.01 24.72
CA TRP A 29 -15.01 -2.69 23.78
C TRP A 29 -13.68 -1.96 23.73
N LYS A 30 -12.61 -2.73 23.46
CA LYS A 30 -11.25 -2.19 23.39
C LYS A 30 -10.62 -2.48 22.02
N LEU A 31 -9.99 -1.48 21.46
CA LEU A 31 -9.22 -1.58 20.22
C LEU A 31 -7.86 -0.92 20.42
N LYS A 32 -6.79 -1.64 20.07
CA LYS A 32 -5.44 -1.06 20.04
C LYS A 32 -5.16 -0.45 18.68
N VAL A 33 -4.70 0.79 18.65
CA VAL A 33 -4.25 1.47 17.44
C VAL A 33 -2.81 1.92 17.65
N GLN A 34 -1.89 1.30 16.94
CA GLN A 34 -0.44 1.58 16.99
C GLN A 34 0.16 1.57 18.42
N GLY A 35 -0.40 0.77 19.29
CA GLY A 35 0.03 0.64 20.71
C GLY A 35 -0.90 1.32 21.71
N GLU A 36 -1.64 2.35 21.32
CA GLU A 36 -2.64 3.02 22.15
C GLU A 36 -3.90 2.17 22.27
N THR A 37 -4.41 1.99 23.49
CA THR A 37 -5.65 1.25 23.76
C THR A 37 -6.81 2.23 23.89
N LEU A 38 -7.77 2.14 23.00
CA LEU A 38 -8.98 2.95 22.99
C LEU A 38 -10.15 2.12 23.48
N GLU A 39 -11.03 2.76 24.29
CA GLU A 39 -12.26 2.16 24.79
C GLU A 39 -13.47 2.77 24.07
N TYR A 40 -14.42 1.91 23.72
CA TYR A 40 -15.62 2.26 22.96
C TYR A 40 -16.86 1.71 23.67
N ASP A 41 -17.92 2.50 23.64
CA ASP A 41 -19.28 2.15 24.07
C ASP A 41 -20.15 1.61 22.93
N VAL A 42 -19.57 1.57 21.71
CA VAL A 42 -20.19 1.04 20.49
C VAL A 42 -19.36 -0.11 19.96
N PRO A 43 -20.00 -1.17 19.44
CA PRO A 43 -19.28 -2.36 18.96
C PRO A 43 -18.67 -2.20 17.57
N GLU A 44 -19.07 -1.19 16.81
CA GLU A 44 -18.62 -0.98 15.43
C GLU A 44 -17.86 0.35 15.33
N VAL A 45 -16.62 0.29 14.86
CA VAL A 45 -15.73 1.45 14.82
C VAL A 45 -15.13 1.60 13.43
N LYS A 46 -15.29 2.79 12.85
CA LYS A 46 -14.64 3.11 11.57
C LYS A 46 -13.15 3.33 11.79
N VAL A 47 -12.33 2.78 10.90
CA VAL A 47 -10.86 2.88 11.00
C VAL A 47 -10.37 4.33 11.03
N SER A 48 -10.94 5.22 10.21
CA SER A 48 -10.58 6.65 10.23
C SER A 48 -10.82 7.31 11.58
N ASP A 49 -11.92 6.94 12.27
CA ASP A 49 -12.28 7.51 13.57
C ASP A 49 -11.36 6.96 14.67
N ALA A 50 -11.05 5.66 14.61
CA ALA A 50 -10.09 5.05 15.51
C ALA A 50 -8.70 5.67 15.39
N MET A 51 -8.24 5.95 14.15
CA MET A 51 -6.97 6.63 13.89
C MET A 51 -6.95 8.04 14.47
N THR A 52 -8.00 8.83 14.22
CA THR A 52 -8.12 10.20 14.73
C THR A 52 -8.09 10.22 16.25
N ARG A 53 -8.84 9.32 16.89
CA ARG A 53 -8.90 9.19 18.33
C ARG A 53 -7.58 8.76 18.96
N ALA A 54 -6.76 8.00 18.23
CA ALA A 54 -5.40 7.61 18.61
C ALA A 54 -4.34 8.69 18.28
N GLY A 55 -4.74 9.86 17.77
CA GLY A 55 -3.84 10.97 17.46
C GLY A 55 -3.16 10.88 16.09
N PHE A 56 -3.64 10.02 15.20
CA PHE A 56 -3.12 9.88 13.83
C PHE A 56 -4.02 10.62 12.85
N ASP A 57 -3.41 11.35 11.91
CA ASP A 57 -4.12 12.08 10.86
C ASP A 57 -4.52 11.13 9.71
N PRO A 58 -5.82 10.85 9.50
CA PRO A 58 -6.26 9.96 8.43
C PRO A 58 -6.02 10.51 7.01
N LYS A 59 -5.77 11.82 6.88
CA LYS A 59 -5.49 12.45 5.57
C LYS A 59 -4.09 12.15 5.06
N LYS A 60 -3.19 11.72 5.94
CA LYS A 60 -1.88 11.22 5.52
C LYS A 60 -2.03 9.86 4.87
N ALA A 61 -1.09 9.53 3.99
CA ALA A 61 -1.10 8.23 3.34
C ALA A 61 -0.63 7.14 4.31
N TRP A 62 -1.47 6.14 4.52
CA TRP A 62 -1.21 5.01 5.40
C TRP A 62 -1.43 3.68 4.69
N HIS A 63 -0.60 2.70 5.00
CA HIS A 63 -0.95 1.30 4.94
C HIS A 63 -1.55 0.93 6.30
N ILE A 64 -2.77 0.45 6.30
CA ILE A 64 -3.52 0.17 7.52
C ILE A 64 -3.77 -1.32 7.58
N TYR A 65 -3.28 -1.98 8.62
CA TYR A 65 -3.42 -3.42 8.80
C TYR A 65 -4.28 -3.72 10.02
N LEU A 66 -5.36 -4.46 9.82
CA LEU A 66 -6.11 -5.10 10.90
C LEU A 66 -5.41 -6.42 11.25
N ILE A 67 -5.10 -6.59 12.52
CA ILE A 67 -4.50 -7.80 13.07
C ILE A 67 -5.58 -8.52 13.86
N VAL A 68 -5.90 -9.73 13.42
CA VAL A 68 -6.82 -10.66 14.10
C VAL A 68 -6.00 -11.85 14.55
N LYS A 69 -6.27 -12.35 15.76
CA LYS A 69 -5.56 -13.49 16.33
C LYS A 69 -5.65 -14.71 15.42
N ASP A 70 -4.52 -15.38 15.23
CA ASP A 70 -4.40 -16.60 14.42
C ASP A 70 -4.82 -16.44 12.93
N GLN A 71 -4.88 -15.20 12.43
CA GLN A 71 -5.16 -14.90 11.02
C GLN A 71 -4.04 -14.09 10.37
N PRO A 72 -3.85 -14.20 9.05
CA PRO A 72 -2.97 -13.30 8.32
C PRO A 72 -3.40 -11.85 8.51
N LYS A 73 -2.44 -10.93 8.60
CA LYS A 73 -2.74 -9.50 8.66
C LYS A 73 -3.53 -9.09 7.41
N GLN A 74 -4.61 -8.37 7.60
CA GLN A 74 -5.47 -7.87 6.53
C GLN A 74 -5.22 -6.38 6.32
N GLU A 75 -4.92 -5.96 5.09
CA GLU A 75 -4.91 -4.54 4.75
C GLU A 75 -6.34 -4.04 4.58
N VAL A 76 -6.65 -2.92 5.24
CA VAL A 76 -8.00 -2.33 5.27
C VAL A 76 -7.97 -0.86 4.87
N SER A 77 -9.11 -0.34 4.40
CA SER A 77 -9.26 1.07 4.04
C SER A 77 -9.64 1.93 5.25
N LEU A 78 -9.57 3.26 5.08
CA LEU A 78 -10.05 4.23 6.08
C LEU A 78 -11.54 4.10 6.38
N ASP A 79 -12.33 3.65 5.40
CA ASP A 79 -13.78 3.48 5.53
C ASP A 79 -14.19 2.11 6.07
N TYR A 80 -13.22 1.23 6.33
CA TYR A 80 -13.50 -0.09 6.88
C TYR A 80 -14.07 0.03 8.30
N ILE A 81 -15.10 -0.76 8.56
CA ILE A 81 -15.75 -0.84 9.89
C ILE A 81 -15.24 -2.08 10.60
N VAL A 82 -14.62 -1.89 11.74
CA VAL A 82 -14.16 -2.95 12.64
C VAL A 82 -15.28 -3.31 13.58
N ASP A 83 -15.77 -4.55 13.52
CA ASP A 83 -16.74 -5.07 14.50
C ASP A 83 -15.99 -5.65 15.70
N LEU A 84 -16.00 -4.94 16.80
CA LEU A 84 -15.30 -5.31 18.04
C LEU A 84 -15.92 -6.50 18.78
N ARG A 85 -17.09 -6.97 18.35
CA ARG A 85 -17.71 -8.22 18.85
C ARG A 85 -17.04 -9.45 18.23
N ALA A 86 -16.42 -9.28 17.08
CA ALA A 86 -15.75 -10.37 16.38
C ALA A 86 -14.59 -10.91 17.22
N PRO A 87 -14.50 -12.22 17.43
CA PRO A 87 -13.46 -12.80 18.27
C PRO A 87 -12.08 -12.61 17.63
N GLY A 88 -11.09 -12.31 18.48
CA GLY A 88 -9.70 -12.26 18.06
C GLY A 88 -9.22 -10.93 17.45
N ILE A 89 -10.04 -9.89 17.41
CA ILE A 89 -9.55 -8.55 17.02
C ILE A 89 -8.55 -8.06 18.06
N GLU A 90 -7.31 -7.84 17.63
CA GLU A 90 -6.23 -7.43 18.52
C GLU A 90 -5.86 -5.96 18.35
N LYS A 91 -5.61 -5.52 17.12
CA LYS A 91 -5.08 -4.16 16.88
C LYS A 91 -5.14 -3.72 15.42
N ILE A 92 -5.11 -2.41 15.27
CA ILE A 92 -4.78 -1.72 14.02
C ILE A 92 -3.30 -1.33 14.07
N ARG A 93 -2.54 -1.71 13.05
CA ARG A 93 -1.17 -1.26 12.83
C ARG A 93 -1.12 -0.31 11.65
N LEU A 94 -0.49 0.83 11.87
CA LEU A 94 -0.31 1.88 10.87
C LEU A 94 1.13 1.87 10.38
N MET A 95 1.32 1.89 9.08
CA MET A 95 2.60 2.14 8.45
C MET A 95 2.43 3.35 7.54
N GLN A 96 3.18 4.41 7.79
CA GLN A 96 3.10 5.58 6.94
C GLN A 96 3.52 5.20 5.53
N ARG A 97 2.64 5.41 4.56
CA ARG A 97 3.02 5.42 3.15
C ARG A 97 3.95 6.61 2.97
N ASN A 98 5.14 6.37 2.47
CA ASN A 98 5.91 7.44 1.89
C ASN A 98 5.21 7.84 0.57
N VAL A 99 4.16 8.63 0.69
CA VAL A 99 3.62 9.33 -0.46
C VAL A 99 4.53 10.53 -0.62
N ASP A 100 5.34 10.53 -1.63
CA ASP A 100 5.97 11.75 -2.14
C ASP A 100 4.85 12.67 -2.69
N ASN A 101 4.02 13.19 -1.77
CA ASN A 101 3.18 14.34 -2.06
C ASN A 101 4.12 15.53 -2.03
N GLY A 102 4.29 16.18 -3.18
CA GLY A 102 5.10 17.36 -3.33
C GLY A 102 4.71 18.49 -2.40
N ASP A 103 5.24 18.44 -1.19
CA ASP A 103 5.45 19.59 -0.31
C ASP A 103 6.40 19.15 0.82
N GLY A 104 7.65 19.61 0.71
CA GLY A 104 8.62 19.57 1.78
C GLY A 104 9.61 18.41 1.76
N GLN A 105 10.75 18.66 1.16
CA GLN A 105 11.91 17.79 0.95
C GLN A 105 11.68 16.65 -0.06
N GLN A 106 11.68 17.00 -1.34
CA GLN A 106 12.14 16.08 -2.38
C GLN A 106 13.43 15.44 -1.87
N LYS A 107 13.35 14.16 -1.49
CA LYS A 107 14.55 13.34 -1.38
C LYS A 107 15.26 13.55 -2.70
N ALA A 108 16.37 14.28 -2.68
CA ALA A 108 17.06 14.76 -3.89
C ALA A 108 17.16 13.58 -4.85
N ARG A 109 16.61 13.74 -6.04
CA ARG A 109 16.61 12.68 -7.07
C ARG A 109 18.07 12.32 -7.29
N ARG A 110 18.44 11.08 -7.00
CA ARG A 110 19.83 10.66 -7.13
C ARG A 110 20.20 10.60 -8.61
N ARG A 111 21.28 11.26 -8.99
CA ARG A 111 21.88 11.27 -10.31
C ARG A 111 23.37 10.98 -10.15
N GLN A 112 23.66 9.75 -9.72
CA GLN A 112 25.03 9.34 -9.37
C GLN A 112 25.88 9.02 -10.59
N PHE A 113 25.24 8.85 -11.75
CA PHE A 113 25.90 8.80 -13.05
C PHE A 113 25.02 9.51 -14.09
N GLN A 114 25.63 9.86 -15.22
CA GLN A 114 24.96 10.62 -16.28
C GLN A 114 24.29 9.67 -17.28
N MET A 115 23.03 9.93 -17.58
CA MET A 115 22.29 9.30 -18.68
C MET A 115 22.45 10.11 -19.97
N LEU A 116 22.11 9.50 -21.11
CA LEU A 116 22.01 10.29 -22.35
C LEU A 116 20.88 11.30 -22.24
N LYS A 117 21.05 12.47 -22.84
CA LYS A 117 20.03 13.52 -22.82
C LYS A 117 18.67 13.04 -23.37
N VAL A 118 18.70 12.19 -24.40
CA VAL A 118 17.49 11.58 -24.97
C VAL A 118 16.77 10.67 -23.96
N ASP A 119 17.51 9.94 -23.14
CA ASP A 119 16.96 9.09 -22.10
C ASP A 119 16.34 9.92 -20.97
N GLU A 120 17.04 10.97 -20.52
CA GLU A 120 16.51 11.87 -19.49
C GLU A 120 15.21 12.53 -19.95
N GLN A 121 15.15 13.00 -21.20
CA GLN A 121 13.92 13.57 -21.78
C GLN A 121 12.78 12.55 -21.82
N PHE A 122 13.06 11.32 -22.21
CA PHE A 122 12.07 10.24 -22.23
C PHE A 122 11.57 9.93 -20.81
N LEU A 123 12.50 9.73 -19.87
CA LEU A 123 12.19 9.41 -18.47
C LEU A 123 11.40 10.52 -17.78
N ASP A 124 11.77 11.79 -18.01
CA ASP A 124 11.02 12.94 -17.49
C ASP A 124 9.62 13.01 -18.11
N GLY A 125 9.50 12.64 -19.40
CA GLY A 125 8.21 12.57 -20.11
C GLY A 125 7.26 11.48 -19.60
N MET A 126 7.78 10.45 -18.92
CA MET A 126 6.95 9.43 -18.27
C MET A 126 6.16 9.96 -17.07
N GLY A 127 6.56 11.08 -16.49
CA GLY A 127 5.93 11.63 -15.29
C GLY A 127 6.16 10.82 -14.02
N LEU A 128 7.04 9.82 -14.07
CA LEU A 128 7.40 8.97 -12.95
C LEU A 128 8.71 9.46 -12.31
N ARG A 129 8.87 9.20 -11.02
CA ARG A 129 10.17 9.41 -10.37
C ARG A 129 11.17 8.38 -10.88
N TRP A 130 12.33 8.85 -11.31
CA TRP A 130 13.44 7.99 -11.68
C TRP A 130 14.75 8.45 -11.04
N GLU A 131 15.67 7.52 -10.86
CA GLU A 131 16.96 7.76 -10.22
C GLU A 131 18.06 7.00 -10.97
N ALA A 132 19.25 7.60 -11.03
CA ALA A 132 20.48 6.96 -11.48
C ALA A 132 21.31 6.64 -10.22
N VAL A 133 21.45 5.37 -9.89
CA VAL A 133 22.03 4.89 -8.64
C VAL A 133 23.25 4.03 -8.92
N VAL A 134 24.32 4.23 -8.18
CA VAL A 134 25.52 3.35 -8.21
C VAL A 134 25.49 2.46 -6.99
N GLU A 135 25.57 1.14 -7.21
CA GLU A 135 25.69 0.16 -6.16
C GLU A 135 26.88 -0.77 -6.44
N GLY A 136 27.91 -0.68 -5.63
CA GLY A 136 29.20 -1.32 -5.91
C GLY A 136 29.82 -0.77 -7.19
N GLN A 137 29.97 -1.62 -8.20
CA GLN A 137 30.48 -1.23 -9.53
C GLN A 137 29.37 -1.13 -10.58
N ALA A 138 28.13 -1.42 -10.21
CA ALA A 138 26.99 -1.43 -11.11
C ALA A 138 26.27 -0.08 -11.10
N GLN A 139 25.81 0.34 -12.28
CA GLN A 139 24.98 1.52 -12.48
C GLN A 139 23.54 1.07 -12.74
N TRP A 140 22.60 1.64 -12.00
CA TRP A 140 21.20 1.27 -12.08
C TRP A 140 20.32 2.48 -12.37
N LEU A 141 19.55 2.40 -13.43
CA LEU A 141 18.39 3.26 -13.63
C LEU A 141 17.22 2.63 -12.88
N VAL A 142 16.66 3.35 -11.91
CA VAL A 142 15.50 2.89 -11.11
C VAL A 142 14.32 3.81 -11.40
N ILE A 143 13.23 3.24 -11.90
CA ILE A 143 11.96 3.92 -12.16
C ILE A 143 10.99 3.49 -11.06
N HIS A 144 10.49 4.46 -10.29
CA HIS A 144 9.57 4.22 -9.20
C HIS A 144 8.12 4.24 -9.70
N ASP A 145 7.26 3.54 -8.96
CA ASP A 145 5.80 3.53 -9.19
C ASP A 145 5.41 3.13 -10.62
N TYR A 146 6.24 2.27 -11.26
CA TYR A 146 5.95 1.72 -12.57
C TYR A 146 4.73 0.81 -12.49
N ARG A 147 3.70 1.13 -13.27
CA ARG A 147 2.45 0.39 -13.26
C ARG A 147 2.50 -0.77 -14.24
N LEU A 148 2.22 -1.98 -13.74
CA LEU A 148 2.12 -3.17 -14.56
C LEU A 148 0.73 -3.26 -15.22
N PRO A 149 0.62 -3.93 -16.38
CA PRO A 149 -0.67 -4.27 -16.97
C PRO A 149 -1.56 -5.07 -16.02
N ALA A 150 -2.88 -5.03 -16.23
CA ALA A 150 -3.82 -5.88 -15.51
C ALA A 150 -3.46 -7.37 -15.72
N GLY A 151 -3.53 -8.17 -14.67
CA GLY A 151 -3.13 -9.58 -14.69
C GLY A 151 -1.81 -9.88 -13.98
N TYR A 152 -1.14 -8.84 -13.50
CA TYR A 152 0.04 -8.95 -12.63
C TYR A 152 -0.26 -8.58 -11.18
N SER A 153 0.55 -9.09 -10.26
CA SER A 153 0.56 -8.74 -8.85
C SER A 153 2.00 -8.62 -8.35
N PRO A 154 2.36 -7.51 -7.68
CA PRO A 154 1.55 -6.33 -7.40
C PRO A 154 1.31 -5.48 -8.66
N GLU A 155 0.35 -4.55 -8.60
CA GLU A 155 0.02 -3.65 -9.74
C GLU A 155 1.08 -2.57 -9.99
N THR A 156 1.86 -2.23 -8.96
CA THR A 156 2.87 -1.16 -9.01
C THR A 156 4.18 -1.67 -8.43
N VAL A 157 5.27 -1.38 -9.12
CA VAL A 157 6.61 -1.86 -8.81
C VAL A 157 7.66 -0.77 -8.99
N ARG A 158 8.87 -1.03 -8.51
CA ARG A 158 10.07 -0.36 -9.04
C ARG A 158 10.61 -1.21 -10.17
N LEU A 159 10.90 -0.57 -11.30
CA LEU A 159 11.60 -1.16 -12.43
C LEU A 159 13.05 -0.70 -12.39
N ALA A 160 13.99 -1.62 -12.49
CA ALA A 160 15.41 -1.30 -12.57
C ALA A 160 16.03 -1.85 -13.85
N LEU A 161 16.89 -1.05 -14.46
CA LEU A 161 17.71 -1.42 -15.61
C LEU A 161 19.19 -1.29 -15.23
N ASN A 162 20.00 -2.29 -15.53
CA ASN A 162 21.43 -2.21 -15.37
C ASN A 162 22.00 -1.45 -16.58
N ILE A 163 22.63 -0.32 -16.32
CA ILE A 163 23.24 0.55 -17.33
C ILE A 163 24.76 0.32 -17.29
N HIS A 164 25.28 -0.30 -18.34
CA HIS A 164 26.71 -0.51 -18.43
C HIS A 164 27.44 0.84 -18.56
N LYS A 165 28.65 0.93 -18.02
CA LYS A 165 29.46 2.17 -18.10
C LYS A 165 29.78 2.62 -19.53
N ASP A 166 29.80 1.67 -20.47
CA ASP A 166 30.05 1.93 -21.88
C ASP A 166 28.73 2.11 -22.68
N TYR A 167 27.59 2.28 -21.99
CA TYR A 167 26.31 2.60 -22.64
C TYR A 167 26.40 3.94 -23.39
N PRO A 168 25.93 4.07 -24.64
CA PRO A 168 25.08 3.14 -25.39
C PRO A 168 25.83 2.09 -26.23
N ALA A 169 27.17 2.09 -26.30
CA ALA A 169 27.92 1.07 -27.03
C ALA A 169 27.65 -0.34 -26.45
N ALA A 170 27.51 -0.44 -25.13
CA ALA A 170 27.00 -1.65 -24.50
C ALA A 170 25.48 -1.59 -24.35
N GLN A 171 24.80 -2.67 -24.73
CA GLN A 171 23.35 -2.79 -24.66
C GLN A 171 22.82 -2.78 -23.23
N ILE A 172 21.56 -2.39 -23.07
CA ILE A 172 20.76 -2.76 -21.91
C ILE A 172 20.21 -4.16 -22.16
N ASP A 173 20.46 -5.09 -21.24
CA ASP A 173 20.19 -6.51 -21.50
C ASP A 173 18.90 -7.01 -20.85
N MET A 174 18.81 -6.91 -19.54
CA MET A 174 17.70 -7.42 -18.72
C MET A 174 16.95 -6.29 -18.05
N PHE A 175 15.81 -6.62 -17.47
CA PHE A 175 15.09 -5.72 -16.58
C PHE A 175 14.72 -6.42 -15.27
N TYR A 176 14.47 -5.63 -14.23
CA TYR A 176 14.31 -6.12 -12.88
C TYR A 176 13.14 -5.42 -12.19
N PHE A 177 12.38 -6.18 -11.39
CA PHE A 177 11.24 -5.65 -10.64
C PHE A 177 11.39 -5.85 -9.13
N TRP A 178 10.95 -4.88 -8.38
CA TRP A 178 10.77 -4.99 -6.95
C TRP A 178 9.47 -4.30 -6.50
N PRO A 179 8.64 -4.95 -5.66
CA PRO A 179 8.73 -6.36 -5.22
C PRO A 179 8.60 -7.35 -6.39
N HIS A 180 8.88 -8.63 -6.11
CA HIS A 180 8.79 -9.70 -7.10
C HIS A 180 7.38 -9.78 -7.71
N VAL A 181 7.33 -9.92 -9.01
CA VAL A 181 6.11 -9.92 -9.82
C VAL A 181 5.62 -11.36 -10.04
N ARG A 182 4.30 -11.54 -10.00
CA ARG A 182 3.62 -12.79 -10.29
C ARG A 182 2.44 -12.53 -11.21
N LEU A 183 2.02 -13.54 -11.98
CA LEU A 183 0.74 -13.50 -12.67
C LEU A 183 -0.40 -13.74 -11.66
N SER A 184 -1.48 -12.98 -11.78
CA SER A 184 -2.68 -13.15 -10.95
C SER A 184 -3.36 -14.51 -11.17
N SER A 185 -3.11 -15.14 -12.33
CA SER A 185 -3.55 -16.50 -12.64
C SER A 185 -2.83 -17.58 -11.83
N GLY A 186 -1.73 -17.25 -11.16
CA GLY A 186 -0.84 -18.20 -10.50
C GLY A 186 0.10 -18.96 -11.44
N ARG A 187 0.02 -18.75 -12.77
CA ARG A 187 0.95 -19.34 -13.74
C ARG A 187 2.36 -18.78 -13.48
N GLU A 188 3.33 -19.66 -13.51
CA GLU A 188 4.73 -19.31 -13.33
C GLU A 188 5.25 -18.48 -14.53
N ILE A 189 6.07 -17.47 -14.25
CA ILE A 189 6.75 -16.67 -15.27
C ILE A 189 8.12 -17.27 -15.47
N PRO A 190 8.43 -17.82 -16.66
CA PRO A 190 9.71 -18.47 -16.89
C PRO A 190 10.87 -17.48 -16.89
N SER A 191 12.07 -17.96 -16.58
CA SER A 191 13.32 -17.18 -16.60
C SER A 191 13.30 -15.91 -15.75
N THR A 192 12.74 -16.02 -14.52
CA THR A 192 12.68 -14.93 -13.53
C THR A 192 13.38 -15.30 -12.22
N GLN A 193 14.24 -16.31 -12.23
CA GLN A 193 14.94 -16.80 -11.03
C GLN A 193 16.18 -15.99 -10.67
N VAL A 194 16.69 -15.19 -11.61
CA VAL A 194 17.84 -14.31 -11.37
C VAL A 194 17.44 -13.18 -10.43
N THR A 195 18.34 -12.78 -9.54
CA THR A 195 18.13 -11.66 -8.66
C THR A 195 19.31 -10.69 -8.69
N ALA A 196 19.03 -9.43 -8.39
CA ALA A 196 20.07 -8.42 -8.18
C ALA A 196 19.71 -7.55 -6.97
N THR A 197 20.72 -7.18 -6.18
CA THR A 197 20.53 -6.18 -5.13
C THR A 197 20.65 -4.80 -5.75
N VAL A 198 19.63 -3.98 -5.56
CA VAL A 198 19.59 -2.59 -6.04
C VAL A 198 19.02 -1.73 -4.93
N ASP A 199 19.76 -0.72 -4.51
CA ASP A 199 19.32 0.20 -3.44
C ASP A 199 18.86 -0.54 -2.17
N GLY A 200 19.62 -1.57 -1.78
CA GLY A 200 19.36 -2.39 -0.58
C GLY A 200 18.16 -3.34 -0.71
N ASN A 201 17.54 -3.47 -1.87
CA ASN A 201 16.42 -4.37 -2.12
C ASN A 201 16.80 -5.47 -3.12
N VAL A 202 16.24 -6.67 -2.92
CA VAL A 202 16.46 -7.81 -3.84
C VAL A 202 15.42 -7.77 -4.94
N PHE A 203 15.84 -7.38 -6.14
CA PHE A 203 15.01 -7.32 -7.33
C PHE A 203 14.97 -8.66 -8.05
N GLN A 204 13.82 -9.00 -8.60
CA GLN A 204 13.61 -10.14 -9.48
C GLN A 204 14.04 -9.78 -10.90
N GLY A 205 15.01 -10.48 -11.44
CA GLY A 205 15.48 -10.29 -12.81
C GLY A 205 14.64 -11.07 -13.81
N TRP A 206 14.29 -10.41 -14.89
CA TRP A 206 13.61 -11.01 -16.03
C TRP A 206 14.63 -11.17 -17.16
N SER A 207 15.06 -12.43 -17.37
CA SER A 207 16.01 -12.78 -18.43
C SER A 207 15.29 -12.76 -19.79
N ARG A 208 15.24 -11.59 -20.39
CA ARG A 208 14.62 -11.32 -21.70
C ARG A 208 15.65 -10.59 -22.54
N HIS A 209 16.27 -11.33 -23.45
CA HIS A 209 17.36 -10.84 -24.26
C HIS A 209 16.89 -10.46 -25.65
N ARG A 210 17.58 -9.53 -26.27
CA ARG A 210 17.45 -9.25 -27.69
C ARG A 210 17.96 -10.45 -28.50
N ASN A 211 17.42 -10.62 -29.70
CA ASN A 211 17.82 -11.68 -30.63
C ASN A 211 18.40 -11.07 -31.93
N GLU A 212 18.77 -11.88 -32.89
CA GLU A 212 19.33 -11.40 -34.14
C GLU A 212 18.41 -10.44 -34.91
N ALA A 213 17.08 -10.61 -34.80
CA ALA A 213 16.11 -9.72 -35.45
C ALA A 213 15.92 -8.40 -34.70
N SER A 214 16.34 -8.31 -33.44
CA SER A 214 16.23 -7.14 -32.59
C SER A 214 17.57 -6.74 -31.96
N LYS A 215 18.67 -6.97 -32.70
CA LYS A 215 20.02 -6.68 -32.25
C LYS A 215 20.16 -5.22 -31.87
N TRP A 216 20.88 -4.99 -30.79
CA TRP A 216 21.17 -3.63 -30.32
C TRP A 216 21.98 -2.84 -31.34
N ASP A 217 21.53 -1.62 -31.61
CA ASP A 217 22.24 -0.62 -32.41
C ASP A 217 22.50 0.62 -31.54
N GLU A 218 23.76 0.86 -31.22
CA GLU A 218 24.19 1.97 -30.36
C GLU A 218 23.80 3.37 -30.87
N ASN A 219 23.47 3.50 -32.15
CA ASN A 219 23.11 4.78 -32.76
C ASN A 219 21.60 5.07 -32.67
N SER A 220 20.78 4.06 -32.45
CA SER A 220 19.32 4.19 -32.45
C SER A 220 18.64 3.65 -31.18
N ASP A 221 19.26 2.65 -30.53
CA ASP A 221 18.71 2.06 -29.31
C ASP A 221 19.10 2.85 -28.06
N ASN A 222 18.17 2.91 -27.14
CA ASN A 222 18.30 3.67 -25.90
C ASN A 222 17.30 3.14 -24.85
N VAL A 223 17.16 3.79 -23.70
CA VAL A 223 16.21 3.42 -22.66
C VAL A 223 14.78 3.31 -23.20
N ARG A 224 14.35 4.22 -24.07
CA ARG A 224 12.99 4.19 -24.64
C ARG A 224 12.73 2.91 -25.43
N THR A 225 13.67 2.49 -26.28
CA THR A 225 13.51 1.26 -27.07
C THR A 225 13.60 0.01 -26.20
N HIS A 226 14.37 0.05 -25.12
CA HIS A 226 14.41 -1.03 -24.14
C HIS A 226 13.10 -1.11 -23.31
N MET A 227 12.52 0.02 -22.96
CA MET A 227 11.20 0.04 -22.29
C MET A 227 10.10 -0.56 -23.18
N ALA A 228 10.13 -0.34 -24.50
CA ALA A 228 9.21 -1.00 -25.43
C ALA A 228 9.40 -2.54 -25.44
N LEU A 229 10.63 -3.02 -25.26
CA LEU A 229 10.89 -4.45 -25.06
C LEU A 229 10.27 -4.95 -23.76
N VAL A 230 10.41 -4.20 -22.67
CA VAL A 230 9.80 -4.54 -21.36
C VAL A 230 8.28 -4.69 -21.51
N GLU A 231 7.62 -3.73 -22.13
CA GLU A 231 6.17 -3.74 -22.36
C GLU A 231 5.74 -4.93 -23.24
N THR A 232 6.48 -5.19 -24.31
CA THR A 232 6.23 -6.37 -25.17
C THR A 232 6.36 -7.67 -24.40
N CYS A 233 7.37 -7.80 -23.54
CA CYS A 233 7.54 -8.99 -22.71
C CYS A 233 6.40 -9.17 -21.70
N LEU A 234 5.94 -8.08 -21.11
CA LEU A 234 4.81 -8.11 -20.18
C LEU A 234 3.50 -8.54 -20.90
N ALA A 235 3.21 -7.97 -22.07
CA ALA A 235 2.04 -8.35 -22.87
C ALA A 235 2.08 -9.83 -23.27
N LYS A 236 3.23 -10.31 -23.77
CA LYS A 236 3.42 -11.72 -24.15
C LYS A 236 3.18 -12.71 -23.01
N GLU A 237 3.58 -12.39 -21.77
CA GLU A 237 3.32 -13.27 -20.63
C GLU A 237 1.84 -13.31 -20.25
N LEU A 238 1.04 -12.32 -20.64
CA LEU A 238 -0.42 -12.34 -20.48
C LEU A 238 -1.11 -13.13 -21.60
N GLY A 239 -0.41 -13.48 -22.68
CA GLY A 239 -0.97 -14.19 -23.85
C GLY A 239 -1.49 -13.26 -24.93
N GLU A 240 -1.07 -12.00 -24.92
CA GLU A 240 -1.39 -10.98 -25.93
C GLU A 240 -0.37 -10.95 -27.08
#